data_39ceeaaaa64a684efebc7e6be6263590
#
_entry.id   39ceeaaaa64a684efebc7e6be6263590
#
_cell.length_a   1.000
_cell.length_b   1.000
_cell.length_c   1.000
_cell.angle_alpha   90.00
_cell.angle_beta   90.00
_cell.angle_gamma   90.00
#
_symmetry.space_group_name_H-M   'P 1'
#
loop_
_entity.id
_entity.type
_entity.pdbx_description
1 polymer ?
#
loop_
_entity_poly.entity_id
_entity_poly.type
_entity_poly.pdbx_seq_one_letter_code
_entity_poly.pdbx_strand_id
1 'polypeptide(L)'
;MPPLAPLPPLPSTTTAATTRFHASQGAAPHTLVLATEVPVALVINGIAHAVLMATPADLGALALGFLLTEGIIDQASDCYDLQIEPLSAQCVGLPEGIDAVQVDLQIAARCMARLQGKRRSMSGRTGCGVCGVESFVGLDLDCPPVPAAPWLAQVDAPTVLAAMQA
;
A
#
# COMPACT_ATOMS: atom_id res chain seq x y z
N MET A 1 -4.99 0.92 -31.19
CA MET A 1 -4.25 -0.04 -30.37
C MET A 1 -5.24 -1.14 -29.96
N PRO A 2 -4.86 -2.44 -30.04
CA PRO A 2 -5.72 -3.47 -29.46
C PRO A 2 -5.83 -3.24 -27.93
N PRO A 3 -6.97 -3.55 -27.30
CA PRO A 3 -7.10 -3.47 -25.87
C PRO A 3 -6.04 -4.39 -25.22
N LEU A 4 -5.27 -3.88 -24.27
CA LEU A 4 -4.39 -4.72 -23.46
C LEU A 4 -5.27 -5.78 -22.75
N ALA A 5 -4.81 -7.02 -22.81
CA ALA A 5 -5.46 -8.08 -22.04
C ALA A 5 -5.44 -7.69 -20.54
N PRO A 6 -6.54 -7.94 -19.81
CA PRO A 6 -6.56 -7.67 -18.38
C PRO A 6 -5.43 -8.43 -17.68
N LEU A 7 -4.68 -7.74 -16.82
CA LEU A 7 -3.65 -8.36 -16.01
C LEU A 7 -4.29 -9.39 -15.06
N PRO A 8 -3.61 -10.51 -14.77
CA PRO A 8 -4.10 -11.47 -13.78
C PRO A 8 -4.20 -10.81 -12.40
N PRO A 9 -5.09 -11.29 -11.52
CA PRO A 9 -5.17 -10.80 -10.15
C PRO A 9 -3.84 -11.02 -9.44
N LEU A 10 -3.41 -10.02 -8.66
CA LEU A 10 -2.18 -10.07 -7.89
C LEU A 10 -2.30 -11.05 -6.71
N PRO A 11 -1.24 -11.79 -6.36
CA PRO A 11 -1.27 -12.71 -5.23
C PRO A 11 -1.35 -11.94 -3.91
N SER A 12 -2.20 -12.38 -2.99
CA SER A 12 -2.34 -11.78 -1.66
C SER A 12 -1.20 -12.15 -0.70
N THR A 13 -0.39 -13.16 -1.05
CA THR A 13 0.74 -13.61 -0.25
C THR A 13 1.95 -13.90 -1.11
N THR A 14 3.14 -13.73 -0.52
CA THR A 14 4.42 -14.09 -1.13
C THR A 14 5.26 -14.91 -0.15
N THR A 15 6.19 -15.69 -0.68
CA THR A 15 7.10 -16.51 0.13
C THR A 15 8.46 -15.86 0.18
N ALA A 16 9.00 -15.65 1.40
CA ALA A 16 10.31 -15.07 1.61
C ALA A 16 11.25 -16.02 2.36
N ALA A 17 12.47 -16.15 1.86
CA ALA A 17 13.56 -16.79 2.59
C ALA A 17 14.04 -15.82 3.68
N THR A 18 14.11 -16.29 4.92
CA THR A 18 14.46 -15.50 6.08
C THR A 18 15.46 -16.25 6.96
N THR A 19 16.03 -15.56 7.92
CA THR A 19 16.83 -16.18 9.00
C THR A 19 16.09 -15.95 10.32
N ARG A 20 15.73 -17.04 10.97
CA ARG A 20 15.16 -16.98 12.32
C ARG A 20 16.27 -17.03 13.35
N PHE A 21 16.30 -16.07 14.26
CA PHE A 21 17.18 -16.07 15.41
C PHE A 21 16.43 -16.53 16.64
N HIS A 22 17.03 -17.47 17.37
CA HIS A 22 16.54 -17.91 18.66
C HIS A 22 17.65 -17.76 19.71
N ALA A 23 17.33 -17.19 20.87
CA ALA A 23 18.32 -16.86 21.89
C ALA A 23 19.17 -18.07 22.33
N SER A 24 18.59 -19.29 22.38
CA SER A 24 19.29 -20.51 22.81
C SER A 24 19.81 -21.39 21.66
N GLN A 25 19.36 -21.18 20.41
CA GLN A 25 19.66 -22.07 19.28
C GLN A 25 20.43 -21.37 18.15
N GLY A 26 20.62 -20.06 18.26
CA GLY A 26 21.30 -19.26 17.24
C GLY A 26 20.44 -19.01 15.99
N ALA A 27 21.11 -18.83 14.86
CA ALA A 27 20.51 -18.51 13.57
C ALA A 27 20.19 -19.78 12.78
N ALA A 28 18.99 -19.84 12.19
CA ALA A 28 18.58 -20.92 11.28
C ALA A 28 17.83 -20.38 10.07
N PRO A 29 18.05 -20.94 8.86
CA PRO A 29 17.25 -20.63 7.69
C PRO A 29 15.78 -20.92 7.96
N HIS A 30 14.91 -20.03 7.50
CA HIS A 30 13.47 -20.17 7.65
C HIS A 30 12.74 -19.62 6.44
N THR A 31 11.58 -20.16 6.15
CA THR A 31 10.71 -19.66 5.09
C THR A 31 9.43 -19.12 5.70
N LEU A 32 9.07 -17.91 5.35
CA LEU A 32 7.82 -17.27 5.78
C LEU A 32 6.91 -17.02 4.61
N VAL A 33 5.63 -17.17 4.86
CA VAL A 33 4.57 -16.63 3.99
C VAL A 33 4.21 -15.26 4.54
N LEU A 34 4.37 -14.23 3.71
CA LEU A 34 4.12 -12.83 4.05
C LEU A 34 2.90 -12.35 3.28
N ALA A 35 2.14 -11.43 3.86
CA ALA A 35 1.14 -10.68 3.11
C ALA A 35 1.86 -9.85 2.04
N THR A 36 1.35 -9.87 0.82
CA THR A 36 1.80 -8.96 -0.23
C THR A 36 1.17 -7.60 0.04
N GLU A 37 1.96 -6.53 -0.07
CA GLU A 37 1.45 -5.16 -0.06
C GLU A 37 1.80 -4.49 -1.37
N VAL A 38 0.80 -3.84 -1.97
CA VAL A 38 0.94 -3.07 -3.21
C VAL A 38 0.33 -1.69 -3.05
N PRO A 39 0.81 -0.69 -3.80
CA PRO A 39 0.15 0.61 -3.87
C PRO A 39 -1.24 0.46 -4.51
N VAL A 40 -2.27 0.93 -3.82
CA VAL A 40 -3.67 0.94 -4.26
C VAL A 40 -4.13 2.38 -4.38
N ALA A 41 -4.36 2.85 -5.60
CA ALA A 41 -4.91 4.19 -5.84
C ALA A 41 -6.43 4.17 -5.81
N LEU A 42 -7.02 5.05 -5.04
CA LEU A 42 -8.46 5.31 -5.03
C LEU A 42 -8.76 6.51 -5.92
N VAL A 43 -9.48 6.27 -7.01
CA VAL A 43 -9.93 7.29 -7.96
C VAL A 43 -11.45 7.44 -7.83
N ILE A 44 -11.91 8.62 -7.46
CA ILE A 44 -13.32 8.87 -7.15
C ILE A 44 -13.88 9.85 -8.17
N ASN A 45 -14.88 9.41 -8.95
CA ASN A 45 -15.46 10.18 -10.06
C ASN A 45 -14.38 10.77 -11.00
N GLY A 46 -13.36 9.96 -11.33
CA GLY A 46 -12.24 10.36 -12.19
C GLY A 46 -11.19 11.27 -11.53
N ILE A 47 -11.29 11.52 -10.22
CA ILE A 47 -10.34 12.35 -9.46
C ILE A 47 -9.51 11.46 -8.54
N ALA A 48 -8.19 11.46 -8.71
CA ALA A 48 -7.27 10.79 -7.81
C ALA A 48 -7.42 11.37 -6.39
N HIS A 49 -7.60 10.51 -5.40
CA HIS A 49 -7.91 10.92 -4.04
C HIS A 49 -6.85 10.49 -3.03
N ALA A 50 -6.47 9.22 -3.04
CA ALA A 50 -5.51 8.67 -2.11
C ALA A 50 -4.80 7.45 -2.69
N VAL A 51 -3.57 7.23 -2.27
CA VAL A 51 -2.86 5.96 -2.44
C VAL A 51 -2.66 5.33 -1.06
N LEU A 52 -2.96 4.05 -0.96
CA LEU A 52 -2.80 3.24 0.25
C LEU A 52 -1.89 2.06 -0.05
N MET A 53 -1.07 1.63 0.91
CA MET A 53 -0.43 0.31 0.83
C MET A 53 -1.39 -0.71 1.40
N ALA A 54 -1.75 -1.71 0.60
CA ALA A 54 -2.71 -2.74 1.01
C ALA A 54 -2.41 -4.08 0.34
N THR A 55 -2.85 -5.16 0.99
CA THR A 55 -2.89 -6.49 0.36
C THR A 55 -3.93 -6.47 -0.76
N PRO A 56 -3.60 -6.99 -1.97
CA PRO A 56 -4.48 -6.96 -3.13
C PRO A 56 -5.61 -8.00 -3.02
N ALA A 57 -6.35 -7.97 -1.91
CA ALA A 57 -7.50 -8.82 -1.63
C ALA A 57 -8.62 -7.95 -1.05
N ASP A 58 -9.86 -8.27 -1.38
CA ASP A 58 -11.07 -7.58 -0.89
C ASP A 58 -11.05 -6.06 -1.08
N LEU A 59 -10.38 -5.57 -2.13
CA LEU A 59 -10.17 -4.15 -2.38
C LEU A 59 -11.48 -3.37 -2.55
N GLY A 60 -12.55 -4.02 -3.01
CA GLY A 60 -13.88 -3.41 -3.06
C GLY A 60 -14.40 -3.08 -1.66
N ALA A 61 -14.25 -3.99 -0.70
CA ALA A 61 -14.62 -3.77 0.69
C ALA A 61 -13.75 -2.71 1.35
N LEU A 62 -12.42 -2.73 1.07
CA LEU A 62 -11.49 -1.70 1.53
C LEU A 62 -11.92 -0.31 1.05
N ALA A 63 -12.19 -0.17 -0.24
CA ALA A 63 -12.55 1.12 -0.84
C ALA A 63 -13.89 1.67 -0.32
N LEU A 64 -14.93 0.83 -0.22
CA LEU A 64 -16.21 1.22 0.36
C LEU A 64 -16.08 1.58 1.85
N GLY A 65 -15.33 0.77 2.60
CA GLY A 65 -15.04 1.06 4.01
C GLY A 65 -14.30 2.38 4.19
N PHE A 66 -13.33 2.67 3.33
CA PHE A 66 -12.61 3.95 3.32
C PHE A 66 -13.58 5.13 3.08
N LEU A 67 -14.45 5.05 2.06
CA LEU A 67 -15.41 6.11 1.78
C LEU A 67 -16.37 6.38 2.95
N LEU A 68 -16.82 5.32 3.64
CA LEU A 68 -17.70 5.41 4.80
C LEU A 68 -16.98 5.99 6.02
N THR A 69 -15.80 5.49 6.36
CA THR A 69 -15.05 5.91 7.55
C THR A 69 -14.50 7.32 7.42
N GLU A 70 -14.14 7.74 6.20
CA GLU A 70 -13.79 9.13 5.91
C GLU A 70 -15.03 10.05 5.83
N GLY A 71 -16.24 9.50 5.88
CA GLY A 71 -17.48 10.27 5.79
C GLY A 71 -17.66 10.96 4.44
N ILE A 72 -17.12 10.38 3.37
CA ILE A 72 -17.32 10.83 1.99
C ILE A 72 -18.72 10.43 1.52
N ILE A 73 -19.14 9.20 1.86
CA ILE A 73 -20.48 8.67 1.65
C ILE A 73 -21.14 8.34 2.99
N ASP A 74 -22.47 8.30 3.04
CA ASP A 74 -23.23 7.94 4.23
C ASP A 74 -23.61 6.45 4.24
N GLN A 75 -23.76 5.84 3.07
CA GLN A 75 -24.17 4.46 2.88
C GLN A 75 -23.54 3.87 1.61
N ALA A 76 -23.39 2.56 1.56
CA ALA A 76 -22.75 1.87 0.43
C ALA A 76 -23.47 2.13 -0.92
N SER A 77 -24.79 2.34 -0.93
CA SER A 77 -25.56 2.67 -2.11
C SER A 77 -25.28 4.07 -2.69
N ASP A 78 -24.50 4.90 -2.02
CA ASP A 78 -24.00 6.16 -2.57
C ASP A 78 -22.87 5.94 -3.56
N CYS A 79 -22.24 4.78 -3.55
CA CYS A 79 -21.31 4.29 -4.57
C CYS A 79 -22.08 3.32 -5.48
N TYR A 80 -22.26 3.68 -6.73
CA TYR A 80 -23.07 2.92 -7.68
C TYR A 80 -22.24 2.18 -8.74
N ASP A 81 -20.93 2.44 -8.80
CA ASP A 81 -20.00 1.64 -9.61
C ASP A 81 -18.64 1.55 -8.93
N LEU A 82 -18.00 0.40 -9.06
CA LEU A 82 -16.67 0.13 -8.53
C LEU A 82 -15.95 -0.81 -9.48
N GLN A 83 -14.80 -0.37 -9.98
CA GLN A 83 -13.94 -1.15 -10.87
C GLN A 83 -12.55 -1.27 -10.26
N ILE A 84 -11.94 -2.45 -10.41
CA ILE A 84 -10.61 -2.75 -9.86
C ILE A 84 -9.73 -3.18 -11.02
N GLU A 85 -8.65 -2.44 -11.26
CA GLU A 85 -7.73 -2.67 -12.36
C GLU A 85 -6.30 -2.83 -11.83
N PRO A 86 -5.67 -4.01 -12.00
CA PRO A 86 -4.24 -4.16 -11.83
C PRO A 86 -3.49 -3.30 -12.86
N LEU A 87 -2.47 -2.58 -12.42
CA LEU A 87 -1.66 -1.73 -13.27
C LEU A 87 -0.20 -2.20 -13.26
N SER A 88 0.44 -2.16 -14.42
CA SER A 88 1.89 -2.39 -14.49
C SER A 88 2.66 -1.15 -14.02
N ALA A 89 3.80 -1.35 -13.38
CA ALA A 89 4.70 -0.29 -12.92
C ALA A 89 4.98 0.76 -14.02
N GLN A 90 5.21 0.31 -15.24
CA GLN A 90 5.52 1.17 -16.39
C GLN A 90 4.39 2.15 -16.74
N CYS A 91 3.13 1.75 -16.54
CA CYS A 91 1.97 2.59 -16.85
C CYS A 91 1.78 3.74 -15.86
N VAL A 92 2.30 3.59 -14.63
CA VAL A 92 2.06 4.52 -13.52
C VAL A 92 3.33 5.17 -12.97
N GLY A 93 4.48 4.93 -13.62
CA GLY A 93 5.76 5.55 -13.25
C GLY A 93 6.37 5.00 -11.95
N LEU A 94 6.00 3.79 -11.56
CA LEU A 94 6.60 3.09 -10.42
C LEU A 94 7.88 2.34 -10.85
N PRO A 95 8.80 2.05 -9.91
CA PRO A 95 9.96 1.22 -10.17
C PRO A 95 9.59 -0.15 -10.75
N GLU A 96 10.46 -0.70 -11.60
CA GLU A 96 10.24 -2.01 -12.20
C GLU A 96 10.08 -3.10 -11.13
N GLY A 97 9.10 -3.99 -11.33
CA GLY A 97 8.80 -5.07 -10.40
C GLY A 97 7.84 -4.70 -9.26
N ILE A 98 7.35 -3.47 -9.21
CA ILE A 98 6.30 -3.07 -8.27
C ILE A 98 4.95 -3.11 -8.98
N ASP A 99 4.10 -4.05 -8.59
CA ASP A 99 2.72 -4.10 -9.02
C ASP A 99 1.88 -3.03 -8.30
N ALA A 100 0.83 -2.55 -8.96
CA ALA A 100 -0.09 -1.57 -8.40
C ALA A 100 -1.54 -1.92 -8.75
N VAL A 101 -2.49 -1.34 -8.03
CA VAL A 101 -3.92 -1.48 -8.34
C VAL A 101 -4.58 -0.11 -8.33
N GLN A 102 -5.47 0.13 -9.29
CA GLN A 102 -6.39 1.25 -9.26
C GLN A 102 -7.79 0.77 -8.93
N VAL A 103 -8.45 1.47 -8.03
CA VAL A 103 -9.87 1.27 -7.70
C VAL A 103 -10.63 2.53 -8.12
N ASP A 104 -11.38 2.41 -9.18
CA ASP A 104 -12.26 3.47 -9.69
C ASP A 104 -13.64 3.36 -9.03
N LEU A 105 -14.08 4.47 -8.43
CA LEU A 105 -15.31 4.57 -7.67
C LEU A 105 -16.20 5.66 -8.25
N GLN A 106 -17.46 5.34 -8.55
CA GLN A 106 -18.46 6.31 -8.97
C GLN A 106 -19.43 6.57 -7.83
N ILE A 107 -19.35 7.76 -7.24
CA ILE A 107 -20.20 8.15 -6.12
C ILE A 107 -21.23 9.21 -6.52
N ALA A 108 -22.29 9.30 -5.72
CA ALA A 108 -23.35 10.28 -5.92
C ALA A 108 -22.82 11.72 -5.91
N ALA A 109 -23.29 12.56 -6.84
CA ALA A 109 -22.83 13.94 -6.98
C ALA A 109 -22.95 14.77 -5.69
N ARG A 110 -23.94 14.49 -4.84
CA ARG A 110 -24.10 15.15 -3.54
C ARG A 110 -22.92 14.90 -2.56
N CYS A 111 -22.16 13.81 -2.77
CA CYS A 111 -21.01 13.46 -1.94
C CYS A 111 -19.71 14.18 -2.35
N MET A 112 -19.67 14.77 -3.56
CA MET A 112 -18.48 15.43 -4.10
C MET A 112 -17.98 16.61 -3.26
N ALA A 113 -18.86 17.38 -2.65
CA ALA A 113 -18.47 18.51 -1.79
C ALA A 113 -17.68 18.03 -0.56
N ARG A 114 -18.02 16.87 -0.01
CA ARG A 114 -17.30 16.25 1.12
C ARG A 114 -15.93 15.75 0.70
N LEU A 115 -15.82 15.15 -0.50
CA LEU A 115 -14.56 14.68 -1.06
C LEU A 115 -13.54 15.83 -1.14
N GLN A 116 -13.93 16.99 -1.67
CA GLN A 116 -13.05 18.15 -1.77
C GLN A 116 -12.57 18.68 -0.42
N GLY A 117 -13.43 18.64 0.60
CA GLY A 117 -13.06 19.02 1.96
C GLY A 117 -12.06 18.06 2.61
N LYS A 118 -12.17 16.76 2.35
CA LYS A 118 -11.33 15.71 2.95
C LYS A 118 -9.92 15.63 2.37
N ARG A 119 -9.72 15.96 1.10
CA ARG A 119 -8.37 16.01 0.49
C ARG A 119 -7.39 16.84 1.31
N ARG A 120 -7.82 17.94 1.89
CA ARG A 120 -6.98 18.84 2.71
C ARG A 120 -6.60 18.26 4.08
N SER A 121 -7.37 17.30 4.60
CA SER A 121 -7.16 16.76 5.95
C SER A 121 -6.30 15.51 5.99
N MET A 122 -6.03 14.87 4.84
CA MET A 122 -5.25 13.64 4.77
C MET A 122 -3.72 13.87 4.81
N SER A 123 -3.24 15.06 4.48
CA SER A 123 -1.82 15.42 4.45
C SER A 123 -1.21 15.49 5.85
N GLY A 124 -1.07 14.40 6.55
CA GLY A 124 -0.44 14.36 7.87
C GLY A 124 -0.62 13.07 8.67
N ARG A 125 -1.29 12.06 8.09
CA ARG A 125 -1.64 10.83 8.82
C ARG A 125 -0.76 9.62 8.50
N THR A 126 0.47 9.83 8.01
CA THR A 126 1.24 8.71 7.48
C THR A 126 2.41 8.32 8.39
N GLY A 127 2.40 7.06 8.87
CA GLY A 127 3.59 6.44 9.46
C GLY A 127 4.60 5.97 8.41
N CYS A 128 4.16 5.61 7.20
CA CYS A 128 4.99 5.08 6.11
C CYS A 128 5.33 6.11 5.02
N GLY A 129 4.81 7.35 5.08
CA GLY A 129 5.00 8.37 4.06
C GLY A 129 4.12 8.21 2.81
N VAL A 130 3.35 7.12 2.69
CA VAL A 130 2.51 6.82 1.52
C VAL A 130 1.11 7.39 1.63
N CYS A 131 0.45 7.23 2.79
CA CYS A 131 -0.91 7.75 2.97
C CYS A 131 -0.89 9.29 2.95
N GLY A 132 -1.71 9.91 2.11
CA GLY A 132 -1.72 11.35 1.88
C GLY A 132 -1.15 11.74 0.52
N VAL A 133 -0.51 10.81 -0.18
CA VAL A 133 -0.18 10.94 -1.60
C VAL A 133 -1.47 10.75 -2.40
N GLU A 134 -1.77 11.70 -3.29
CA GLU A 134 -3.03 11.67 -4.06
C GLU A 134 -2.97 10.73 -5.29
N SER A 135 -1.77 10.43 -5.78
CA SER A 135 -1.58 9.59 -6.97
C SER A 135 -0.23 8.86 -6.93
N PHE A 136 -0.05 7.85 -7.78
CA PHE A 136 1.22 7.11 -7.91
C PHE A 136 2.42 8.01 -8.24
N VAL A 137 2.21 9.10 -8.97
CA VAL A 137 3.27 10.06 -9.32
C VAL A 137 3.94 10.71 -8.10
N GLY A 138 3.23 10.78 -6.98
CA GLY A 138 3.76 11.31 -5.72
C GLY A 138 4.43 10.27 -4.83
N LEU A 139 4.44 8.99 -5.22
CA LEU A 139 5.12 7.94 -4.47
C LEU A 139 6.62 8.00 -4.75
N ASP A 140 7.39 8.29 -3.71
CA ASP A 140 8.85 8.12 -3.73
C ASP A 140 9.18 6.79 -3.03
N LEU A 141 9.46 5.77 -3.82
CA LEU A 141 9.85 4.43 -3.36
C LEU A 141 11.35 4.19 -3.53
N ASP A 142 12.10 5.19 -3.98
CA ASP A 142 13.53 5.09 -4.15
C ASP A 142 14.22 5.41 -2.81
N CYS A 143 14.64 4.37 -2.12
CA CYS A 143 15.36 4.47 -0.86
C CYS A 143 16.87 4.39 -1.12
N PRO A 144 17.62 5.49 -1.10
CA PRO A 144 19.06 5.44 -1.26
C PRO A 144 19.68 4.60 -0.13
N PRO A 145 20.73 3.80 -0.42
CA PRO A 145 21.36 2.99 0.59
C PRO A 145 21.97 3.87 1.69
N VAL A 146 21.66 3.54 2.93
CA VAL A 146 22.27 4.21 4.09
C VAL A 146 23.73 3.75 4.20
N PRO A 147 24.72 4.65 4.32
CA PRO A 147 26.10 4.26 4.54
C PRO A 147 26.23 3.39 5.80
N ALA A 148 26.94 2.28 5.67
CA ALA A 148 27.16 1.39 6.81
C ALA A 148 27.98 2.12 7.88
N ALA A 149 27.41 2.30 9.06
CA ALA A 149 28.15 2.87 10.20
C ALA A 149 29.19 1.86 10.71
N PRO A 150 30.40 2.29 11.10
CA PRO A 150 31.46 1.39 11.57
C PRO A 150 31.05 0.47 12.73
N TRP A 151 30.14 0.95 13.58
CA TRP A 151 29.63 0.17 14.72
C TRP A 151 28.60 -0.91 14.31
N LEU A 152 28.03 -0.81 13.11
CA LEU A 152 27.00 -1.76 12.68
C LEU A 152 27.52 -3.20 12.56
N ALA A 153 28.81 -3.37 12.25
CA ALA A 153 29.46 -4.68 12.24
C ALA A 153 29.58 -5.33 13.63
N GLN A 154 29.40 -4.55 14.70
CA GLN A 154 29.47 -5.01 16.08
C GLN A 154 28.08 -5.36 16.65
N VAL A 155 26.99 -5.03 15.93
CA VAL A 155 25.62 -5.31 16.35
C VAL A 155 25.20 -6.66 15.79
N ASP A 156 25.07 -7.64 16.67
CA ASP A 156 24.54 -8.96 16.33
C ASP A 156 23.15 -9.18 16.92
N ALA A 157 22.49 -10.25 16.54
CA ALA A 157 21.15 -10.55 17.02
C ALA A 157 21.09 -10.75 18.55
N PRO A 158 22.05 -11.39 19.22
CA PRO A 158 22.11 -11.44 20.68
C PRO A 158 22.13 -10.05 21.32
N THR A 159 22.91 -9.11 20.79
CA THR A 159 22.96 -7.72 21.27
C THR A 159 21.60 -7.04 21.18
N VAL A 160 20.90 -7.20 20.06
CA VAL A 160 19.56 -6.64 19.88
C VAL A 160 18.57 -7.27 20.86
N LEU A 161 18.58 -8.59 21.01
CA LEU A 161 17.71 -9.30 21.95
C LEU A 161 17.95 -8.90 23.40
N ALA A 162 19.21 -8.71 23.79
CA ALA A 162 19.57 -8.22 25.13
C ALA A 162 19.07 -6.79 25.39
N ALA A 163 19.17 -5.91 24.38
CA ALA A 163 18.66 -4.54 24.48
C ALA A 163 17.14 -4.46 24.61
N MET A 164 16.40 -5.44 24.07
CA MET A 164 14.94 -5.51 24.21
C MET A 164 14.49 -6.02 25.60
N GLN A 165 15.39 -6.57 26.42
CA GLN A 165 15.11 -7.09 27.75
C GLN A 165 15.49 -6.09 28.86
N ALA A 166 16.17 -5.04 28.52
CA ALA A 166 16.60 -3.97 29.43
C ALA A 166 15.52 -2.89 29.60
#